data_6034a06317342311a70d915cb0cfc764
#
_entry.id   6034a06317342311a70d915cb0cfc764
#
_cell.length_a   1.000
_cell.length_b   1.000
_cell.length_c   1.000
_cell.angle_alpha   90.00
_cell.angle_beta   90.00
_cell.angle_gamma   90.00
#
_symmetry.space_group_name_H-M   'P 1'
#
loop_
_entity.id
_entity.type
_entity.pdbx_description
1 polymer ?
#
loop_
_entity_poly.entity_id
_entity_poly.type
_entity_poly.pdbx_seq_one_letter_code
_entity_poly.pdbx_strand_id
1 'polypeptide(L)'
;MMFEGPDTELMKTEFTQPAILTASVCCWQVLKEEGVTPDVAAGHSLGEYSALVAAGSISFSDAVHTVNLRGKFMQEAVPLGEGSMAAVIGLDPDRITEVCAGVSTESQPVQAVNFNCPGQTVIAGAAGRWKRLVLL
;
A
#
# COMPACT_ATOMS: atom_id res chain seq x y z
N MET A 1 2.19 -11.32 -17.35
CA MET A 1 1.60 -10.07 -16.83
C MET A 1 2.65 -9.08 -16.33
N MET A 2 3.56 -9.45 -15.41
CA MET A 2 4.56 -8.51 -14.84
C MET A 2 5.47 -7.82 -15.86
N PHE A 3 5.81 -8.47 -16.98
CA PHE A 3 6.74 -7.95 -17.98
C PHE A 3 6.06 -7.39 -19.24
N GLU A 4 4.88 -7.87 -19.57
CA GLU A 4 4.22 -7.57 -20.84
C GLU A 4 2.83 -6.95 -20.67
N GLY A 5 2.39 -6.78 -19.42
CA GLY A 5 1.08 -6.22 -19.13
C GLY A 5 -0.10 -7.17 -19.42
N PRO A 6 -1.29 -6.65 -19.72
CA PRO A 6 -1.59 -5.22 -19.87
C PRO A 6 -1.58 -4.46 -18.54
N ASP A 7 -1.16 -3.19 -18.57
CA ASP A 7 -1.05 -2.34 -17.38
C ASP A 7 -2.38 -2.19 -16.66
N THR A 8 -3.49 -2.13 -17.39
CA THR A 8 -4.84 -2.05 -16.83
C THR A 8 -5.19 -3.22 -15.90
N GLU A 9 -4.70 -4.42 -16.19
CA GLU A 9 -4.87 -5.58 -15.31
C GLU A 9 -3.87 -5.53 -14.14
N LEU A 10 -2.62 -5.18 -14.43
CA LEU A 10 -1.58 -5.09 -13.40
C LEU A 10 -1.90 -4.01 -12.35
N MET A 11 -2.63 -2.96 -12.70
CA MET A 11 -3.09 -1.92 -11.77
C MET A 11 -4.18 -2.38 -10.79
N LYS A 12 -4.87 -3.49 -11.05
CA LYS A 12 -5.81 -4.07 -10.09
C LYS A 12 -5.04 -4.61 -8.88
N THR A 13 -5.46 -4.23 -7.68
CA THR A 13 -4.68 -4.51 -6.46
C THR A 13 -4.49 -6.01 -6.21
N GLU A 14 -5.40 -6.85 -6.67
CA GLU A 14 -5.28 -8.33 -6.61
C GLU A 14 -4.10 -8.86 -7.44
N PHE A 15 -3.66 -8.15 -8.48
CA PHE A 15 -2.50 -8.49 -9.31
C PHE A 15 -1.27 -7.65 -8.98
N THR A 16 -1.46 -6.38 -8.63
CA THR A 16 -0.36 -5.48 -8.21
C THR A 16 0.39 -6.06 -7.02
N GLN A 17 -0.33 -6.53 -6.00
CA GLN A 17 0.30 -6.99 -4.76
C GLN A 17 1.18 -8.24 -4.98
N PRO A 18 0.71 -9.32 -5.63
CA PRO A 18 1.57 -10.46 -5.97
C PRO A 18 2.75 -10.08 -6.86
N ALA A 19 2.57 -9.16 -7.80
CA ALA A 19 3.64 -8.71 -8.69
C ALA A 19 4.76 -7.99 -7.92
N ILE A 20 4.41 -7.05 -7.04
CA ILE A 20 5.39 -6.34 -6.19
C ILE A 20 6.08 -7.30 -5.22
N LEU A 21 5.33 -8.21 -4.58
CA LEU A 21 5.91 -9.25 -3.72
C LEU A 21 6.94 -10.08 -4.49
N THR A 22 6.57 -10.55 -5.69
CA THR A 22 7.45 -11.37 -6.53
C THR A 22 8.73 -10.61 -6.89
N ALA A 23 8.61 -9.36 -7.34
CA ALA A 23 9.78 -8.53 -7.65
C ALA A 23 10.69 -8.34 -6.43
N SER A 24 10.11 -8.05 -5.25
CA SER A 24 10.86 -7.89 -4.01
C SER A 24 11.60 -9.18 -3.62
N VAL A 25 10.94 -10.33 -3.74
CA VAL A 25 11.55 -11.63 -3.41
C VAL A 25 12.64 -12.00 -4.43
N CYS A 26 12.46 -11.68 -5.71
CA CYS A 26 13.53 -11.85 -6.71
C CYS A 26 14.77 -11.03 -6.35
N CYS A 27 14.61 -9.75 -5.99
CA CYS A 27 15.73 -8.92 -5.53
C CYS A 27 16.38 -9.49 -4.27
N TRP A 28 15.56 -9.96 -3.30
CA TRP A 28 16.06 -10.61 -2.10
C TRP A 28 16.89 -11.86 -2.41
N GLN A 29 16.46 -12.73 -3.34
CA GLN A 29 17.19 -13.94 -3.69
C GLN A 29 18.58 -13.62 -4.27
N VAL A 30 18.69 -12.60 -5.13
CA VAL A 30 19.97 -12.13 -5.67
C VAL A 30 20.88 -11.65 -4.53
N LEU A 31 20.37 -10.81 -3.62
CA LEU A 31 21.15 -10.33 -2.48
C LEU A 31 21.62 -11.46 -1.58
N LYS A 32 20.77 -12.47 -1.36
CA LYS A 32 21.11 -13.66 -0.58
C LYS A 32 22.21 -14.50 -1.23
N GLU A 33 22.18 -14.65 -2.56
CA GLU A 33 23.24 -15.34 -3.32
C GLU A 33 24.58 -14.58 -3.25
N GLU A 34 24.54 -13.25 -3.15
CA GLU A 34 25.69 -12.39 -2.92
C GLU A 34 26.18 -12.36 -1.46
N GLY A 35 25.58 -13.18 -0.60
CA GLY A 35 26.01 -13.34 0.80
C GLY A 35 25.43 -12.30 1.78
N VAL A 36 24.44 -11.51 1.37
CA VAL A 36 23.76 -10.57 2.29
C VAL A 36 22.91 -11.35 3.28
N THR A 37 23.16 -11.16 4.57
CA THR A 37 22.41 -11.78 5.68
C THR A 37 21.93 -10.67 6.62
N PRO A 38 20.64 -10.26 6.57
CA PRO A 38 20.11 -9.27 7.49
C PRO A 38 19.84 -9.87 8.87
N ASP A 39 20.07 -9.09 9.92
CA ASP A 39 19.68 -9.45 11.29
C ASP A 39 18.18 -9.25 11.51
N VAL A 40 17.58 -8.28 10.82
CA VAL A 40 16.16 -7.97 10.88
C VAL A 40 15.64 -7.61 9.50
N ALA A 41 14.35 -7.87 9.28
CA ALA A 41 13.61 -7.45 8.08
C ALA A 41 12.34 -6.72 8.47
N ALA A 42 12.02 -5.64 7.76
CA ALA A 42 10.80 -4.88 7.94
C ALA A 42 10.20 -4.51 6.58
N GLY A 43 8.90 -4.26 6.57
CA GLY A 43 8.21 -3.88 5.35
C GLY A 43 6.99 -3.00 5.63
N HIS A 44 6.71 -2.07 4.72
CA HIS A 44 5.55 -1.20 4.79
C HIS A 44 4.39 -1.81 4.00
N SER A 45 3.21 -1.95 4.64
CA SER A 45 1.99 -2.49 4.02
C SER A 45 2.23 -3.86 3.36
N LEU A 46 2.22 -3.96 2.03
CA LEU A 46 2.56 -5.18 1.29
C LEU A 46 3.98 -5.67 1.60
N GLY A 47 4.92 -4.77 1.82
CA GLY A 47 6.32 -5.09 2.10
C GLY A 47 6.52 -5.94 3.36
N GLU A 48 5.58 -5.95 4.29
CA GLU A 48 5.58 -6.85 5.45
C GLU A 48 5.61 -8.32 5.03
N TYR A 49 4.83 -8.69 4.01
CA TYR A 49 4.84 -10.06 3.48
C TYR A 49 6.17 -10.40 2.79
N SER A 50 6.79 -9.43 2.11
CA SER A 50 8.13 -9.63 1.55
C SER A 50 9.18 -9.83 2.65
N ALA A 51 9.07 -9.08 3.76
CA ALA A 51 9.94 -9.23 4.92
C ALA A 51 9.74 -10.60 5.60
N LEU A 52 8.50 -11.08 5.73
CA LEU A 52 8.20 -12.41 6.26
C LEU A 52 8.78 -13.54 5.38
N VAL A 53 8.75 -13.40 4.06
CA VAL A 53 9.40 -14.35 3.14
C VAL A 53 10.91 -14.30 3.31
N ALA A 54 11.51 -13.11 3.40
CA ALA A 54 12.96 -12.97 3.60
C ALA A 54 13.41 -13.57 4.93
N ALA A 55 12.61 -13.43 5.98
CA ALA A 55 12.84 -14.02 7.30
C ALA A 55 12.57 -15.54 7.37
N GLY A 56 12.03 -16.15 6.31
CA GLY A 56 11.66 -17.57 6.29
C GLY A 56 10.41 -17.92 7.13
N SER A 57 9.64 -16.92 7.54
CA SER A 57 8.44 -17.10 8.37
C SER A 57 7.22 -17.57 7.58
N ILE A 58 7.18 -17.28 6.28
CA ILE A 58 6.15 -17.75 5.34
C ILE A 58 6.81 -18.17 4.03
N SER A 59 6.26 -19.20 3.38
CA SER A 59 6.76 -19.61 2.07
C SER A 59 6.39 -18.57 1.00
N PHE A 60 7.20 -18.46 -0.06
CA PHE A 60 6.90 -17.56 -1.18
C PHE A 60 5.54 -17.89 -1.81
N SER A 61 5.23 -19.17 -1.99
CA SER A 61 3.95 -19.63 -2.55
C SER A 61 2.77 -19.17 -1.71
N ASP A 62 2.84 -19.36 -0.38
CA ASP A 62 1.77 -18.95 0.54
C ASP A 62 1.64 -17.42 0.60
N ALA A 63 2.77 -16.71 0.57
CA ALA A 63 2.76 -15.26 0.53
C ALA A 63 2.08 -14.72 -0.73
N VAL A 64 2.38 -15.26 -1.92
CA VAL A 64 1.73 -14.88 -3.19
C VAL A 64 0.22 -15.09 -3.12
N HIS A 65 -0.21 -16.25 -2.62
CA HIS A 65 -1.64 -16.55 -2.45
C HIS A 65 -2.31 -15.59 -1.46
N THR A 66 -1.67 -15.35 -0.32
CA THR A 66 -2.20 -14.47 0.73
C THR A 66 -2.34 -13.03 0.25
N VAL A 67 -1.34 -12.48 -0.44
CA VAL A 67 -1.43 -11.08 -0.92
C VAL A 67 -2.39 -10.93 -2.10
N ASN A 68 -2.64 -12.00 -2.89
CA ASN A 68 -3.70 -12.00 -3.89
C ASN A 68 -5.08 -11.90 -3.22
N LEU A 69 -5.33 -12.71 -2.19
CA LEU A 69 -6.57 -12.63 -1.40
C LEU A 69 -6.70 -11.25 -0.71
N ARG A 70 -5.62 -10.74 -0.12
CA ARG A 70 -5.59 -9.39 0.46
C ARG A 70 -6.01 -8.34 -0.56
N GLY A 71 -5.47 -8.41 -1.79
CA GLY A 71 -5.84 -7.50 -2.88
C GLY A 71 -7.31 -7.56 -3.24
N LYS A 72 -7.89 -8.76 -3.30
CA LYS A 72 -9.32 -8.97 -3.53
C LYS A 72 -10.18 -8.36 -2.43
N PHE A 73 -9.87 -8.66 -1.16
CA PHE A 73 -10.61 -8.11 -0.03
C PHE A 73 -10.53 -6.58 0.06
N MET A 74 -9.38 -6.00 -0.26
CA MET A 74 -9.24 -4.54 -0.33
C MET A 74 -10.12 -3.94 -1.43
N GLN A 75 -10.22 -4.60 -2.58
CA GLN A 75 -11.06 -4.14 -3.69
C GLN A 75 -12.56 -4.31 -3.40
N GLU A 76 -12.93 -5.37 -2.68
CA GLU A 76 -14.32 -5.61 -2.24
C GLU A 76 -14.73 -4.60 -1.15
N ALA A 77 -13.81 -4.27 -0.23
CA ALA A 77 -14.08 -3.32 0.84
C ALA A 77 -14.34 -1.89 0.34
N VAL A 78 -13.69 -1.50 -0.78
CA VAL A 78 -13.87 -0.17 -1.41
C VAL A 78 -14.03 -0.34 -2.91
N PRO A 79 -15.25 -0.29 -3.43
CA PRO A 79 -15.52 -0.39 -4.86
C PRO A 79 -14.77 0.65 -5.68
N LEU A 80 -14.45 0.30 -6.93
CA LEU A 80 -13.73 1.19 -7.86
C LEU A 80 -14.46 2.54 -8.01
N GLY A 81 -13.73 3.63 -7.78
CA GLY A 81 -14.25 4.99 -7.94
C GLY A 81 -14.94 5.57 -6.69
N GLU A 82 -15.21 4.78 -5.66
CA GLU A 82 -15.82 5.27 -4.42
C GLU A 82 -14.78 5.79 -3.42
N GLY A 83 -13.62 5.17 -3.38
CA GLY A 83 -12.49 5.58 -2.55
C GLY A 83 -11.36 6.22 -3.33
N SER A 84 -10.55 7.01 -2.63
CA SER A 84 -9.31 7.56 -3.17
C SER A 84 -8.27 7.74 -2.07
N MET A 85 -7.00 7.79 -2.48
CA MET A 85 -5.85 8.08 -1.61
C MET A 85 -4.99 9.17 -2.23
N ALA A 86 -4.41 10.01 -1.38
CA ALA A 86 -3.45 11.02 -1.80
C ALA A 86 -2.32 11.19 -0.78
N ALA A 87 -1.10 11.40 -1.28
CA ALA A 87 0.02 11.77 -0.45
C ALA A 87 0.05 13.29 -0.29
N VAL A 88 0.00 13.76 0.95
CA VAL A 88 0.18 15.15 1.33
C VAL A 88 1.64 15.36 1.69
N ILE A 89 2.29 16.33 1.02
CA ILE A 89 3.71 16.59 1.16
C ILE A 89 3.91 17.96 1.82
N GLY A 90 4.81 18.03 2.81
CA GLY A 90 5.29 19.27 3.41
C GLY A 90 4.37 19.88 4.47
N LEU A 91 3.24 19.24 4.80
CA LEU A 91 2.34 19.71 5.85
C LEU A 91 2.52 18.85 7.12
N ASP A 92 2.31 19.50 8.26
CA ASP A 92 2.37 18.84 9.57
C ASP A 92 1.27 17.77 9.72
N PRO A 93 1.58 16.56 10.26
CA PRO A 93 0.63 15.48 10.41
C PRO A 93 -0.59 15.81 11.26
N ASP A 94 -0.43 16.62 12.33
CA ASP A 94 -1.53 16.99 13.20
C ASP A 94 -2.49 17.92 12.45
N ARG A 95 -1.94 18.83 11.63
CA ARG A 95 -2.74 19.70 10.79
C ARG A 95 -3.52 18.93 9.73
N ILE A 96 -2.89 17.92 9.11
CA ILE A 96 -3.56 17.03 8.15
C ILE A 96 -4.72 16.28 8.83
N THR A 97 -4.48 15.75 10.02
CA THR A 97 -5.49 15.03 10.80
C THR A 97 -6.68 15.92 11.15
N GLU A 98 -6.42 17.15 11.60
CA GLU A 98 -7.45 18.16 11.91
C GLU A 98 -8.30 18.49 10.66
N VAL A 99 -7.67 18.74 9.53
CA VAL A 99 -8.36 19.06 8.27
C VAL A 99 -9.18 17.87 7.79
N CYS A 100 -8.65 16.65 7.88
CA CYS A 100 -9.41 15.44 7.56
C CYS A 100 -10.66 15.31 8.44
N ALA A 101 -10.52 15.53 9.74
CA ALA A 101 -11.65 15.50 10.68
C ALA A 101 -12.71 16.55 10.34
N GLY A 102 -12.29 17.74 9.93
CA GLY A 102 -13.20 18.85 9.55
C GLY A 102 -14.02 18.58 8.28
N VAL A 103 -13.53 17.74 7.37
CA VAL A 103 -14.25 17.41 6.13
C VAL A 103 -14.90 16.03 6.16
N SER A 104 -14.52 15.17 7.10
CA SER A 104 -15.04 13.81 7.25
C SER A 104 -16.49 13.83 7.71
N THR A 105 -17.30 12.89 7.22
CA THR A 105 -18.65 12.63 7.70
C THR A 105 -18.82 11.12 7.86
N GLU A 106 -19.86 10.69 8.61
CA GLU A 106 -20.14 9.28 8.80
C GLU A 106 -20.36 8.53 7.47
N SER A 107 -21.04 9.15 6.52
CA SER A 107 -21.33 8.57 5.19
C SER A 107 -20.17 8.76 4.18
N GLN A 108 -19.25 9.66 4.41
CA GLN A 108 -18.12 9.98 3.54
C GLN A 108 -16.87 10.24 4.39
N PRO A 109 -16.27 9.19 4.97
CA PRO A 109 -15.10 9.34 5.83
C PRO A 109 -13.87 9.78 5.04
N VAL A 110 -13.03 10.61 5.66
CA VAL A 110 -11.68 10.94 5.21
C VAL A 110 -10.75 10.93 6.42
N GLN A 111 -9.61 10.28 6.30
CA GLN A 111 -8.67 10.12 7.42
C GLN A 111 -7.22 10.18 6.94
N ALA A 112 -6.32 10.64 7.82
CA ALA A 112 -4.90 10.39 7.70
C ALA A 112 -4.64 8.92 8.06
N VAL A 113 -4.01 8.16 7.14
CA VAL A 113 -3.90 6.70 7.28
C VAL A 113 -2.45 6.19 7.33
N ASN A 114 -1.52 6.85 6.63
CA ASN A 114 -0.10 6.47 6.65
C ASN A 114 0.77 7.68 6.98
N PHE A 115 1.50 7.61 8.06
CA PHE A 115 2.52 8.57 8.46
C PHE A 115 3.88 8.02 8.03
N ASN A 116 4.22 8.21 6.75
CA ASN A 116 5.34 7.51 6.12
C ASN A 116 6.71 8.03 6.57
N CYS A 117 6.85 9.36 6.65
CA CYS A 117 8.05 10.02 7.15
C CYS A 117 7.71 11.47 7.52
N PRO A 118 8.63 12.20 8.18
CA PRO A 118 8.48 13.63 8.37
C PRO A 118 8.16 14.34 7.03
N GLY A 119 7.06 15.07 6.98
CA GLY A 119 6.60 15.78 5.79
C GLY A 119 5.87 14.93 4.73
N GLN A 120 5.56 13.66 4.98
CA GLN A 120 4.70 12.87 4.09
C GLN A 120 3.66 12.07 4.86
N THR A 121 2.41 12.44 4.69
CA THR A 121 1.25 11.72 5.24
C THR A 121 0.28 11.35 4.11
N VAL A 122 -0.17 10.11 4.08
CA VAL A 122 -1.21 9.67 3.14
C VAL A 122 -2.57 9.82 3.78
N ILE A 123 -3.50 10.41 3.05
CA ILE A 123 -4.92 10.48 3.39
C ILE A 123 -5.70 9.50 2.52
N ALA A 124 -6.75 8.92 3.08
CA ALA A 124 -7.69 8.05 2.36
C ALA A 124 -9.13 8.38 2.73
N GLY A 125 -10.04 8.14 1.80
CA GLY A 125 -11.45 8.34 2.06
C GLY A 125 -12.30 8.42 0.80
N ALA A 126 -13.55 8.88 0.96
CA ALA A 126 -14.52 9.00 -0.11
C ALA A 126 -14.04 9.96 -1.22
N ALA A 127 -14.02 9.48 -2.45
CA ALA A 127 -13.47 10.20 -3.61
C ALA A 127 -14.09 11.60 -3.85
N GLY A 128 -15.35 11.81 -3.45
CA GLY A 128 -16.02 13.10 -3.54
C GLY A 128 -15.55 14.16 -2.53
N ARG A 129 -14.91 13.74 -1.43
CA ARG A 129 -14.52 14.63 -0.32
C ARG A 129 -13.07 15.07 -0.38
N TRP A 130 -12.15 14.18 -0.69
CA TRP A 130 -10.73 14.53 -0.69
C TRP A 130 -10.37 15.60 -1.73
N LYS A 131 -11.14 15.71 -2.83
CA LYS A 131 -10.96 16.78 -3.83
C LYS A 131 -11.15 18.19 -3.24
N ARG A 132 -11.88 18.33 -2.15
CA ARG A 132 -12.01 19.60 -1.41
C ARG A 132 -10.78 19.92 -0.56
N LEU A 133 -10.00 18.91 -0.18
CA LEU A 133 -8.76 19.08 0.60
C LEU A 133 -7.61 19.62 -0.25
N VAL A 134 -7.59 19.32 -1.55
CA VAL A 134 -6.54 19.79 -2.48
C VAL A 134 -6.71 21.27 -2.83
N LEU A 135 -7.84 21.88 -2.46
CA LEU A 135 -8.17 23.28 -2.75
C LEU A 135 -8.02 24.20 -1.51
N LEU A 136 -7.56 23.68 -0.37
CA LEU A 136 -7.23 24.39 0.87
C LEU A 136 -5.73 24.48 1.08
#